data_5a118ff2738ed317356f09e7ed61527a
#
_entry.id   5a118ff2738ed317356f09e7ed61527a
#
_cell.length_a   1.000
_cell.length_b   1.000
_cell.length_c   1.000
_cell.angle_alpha   90.00
_cell.angle_beta   90.00
_cell.angle_gamma   90.00
#
_symmetry.space_group_name_H-M   'P 1'
#
loop_
_entity.id
_entity.type
_entity.pdbx_description
1 polymer ?
#
loop_
_entity_poly.entity_id
_entity_poly.type
_entity_poly.pdbx_seq_one_letter_code
_entity_poly.pdbx_strand_id
1 'polypeptide(L)'
;MRFNSSKCNIMRISRSRDPLTKFYTLGGQVLQEVNDAKYLGITISNELSWSTHTANTVAKAGRTLGFLKRNLKSCPQALKETAYISLVRSVLEYGSAVWDPHLAKDINSLEAIQRKSARFIMSNFKSDSSVTAMLQKLGLRSLADRRRDLRLALLYKVAHSKVKVSADSLGLIQPSRTTRSNHSFKLQIPTATTNELKFSFVNRTIPIWNNLSASVAEAPSVDSFKAQLSKLPRVGHSE
;
A
#
# COMPACT_ATOMS: atom_id res chain seq x y z
N MET A 1 13.55 19.33 24.69
CA MET A 1 13.68 17.99 24.12
C MET A 1 14.98 17.97 23.31
N ARG A 2 15.92 17.04 23.56
CA ARG A 2 17.19 16.95 22.77
C ARG A 2 17.07 15.79 21.80
N PHE A 3 17.51 15.98 20.57
CA PHE A 3 17.58 14.90 19.58
C PHE A 3 18.73 13.96 19.92
N ASN A 4 18.50 12.66 19.78
CA ASN A 4 19.57 11.66 19.92
C ASN A 4 20.27 11.50 18.57
N SER A 5 21.45 12.10 18.43
CA SER A 5 22.26 12.08 17.21
C SER A 5 22.60 10.65 16.74
N SER A 6 22.77 9.69 17.65
CA SER A 6 23.08 8.29 17.30
C SER A 6 21.91 7.56 16.60
N LYS A 7 20.70 8.13 16.63
CA LYS A 7 19.50 7.60 15.96
C LYS A 7 19.10 8.42 14.73
N CYS A 8 19.89 9.45 14.41
CA CYS A 8 19.64 10.31 13.26
C CYS A 8 20.58 9.92 12.13
N ASN A 9 20.01 9.74 10.93
CA ASN A 9 20.75 9.42 9.72
C ASN A 9 20.42 10.43 8.64
N ILE A 10 21.28 10.52 7.63
CA ILE A 10 21.03 11.29 6.40
C ILE A 10 20.71 10.31 5.29
N MET A 11 19.68 10.63 4.53
CA MET A 11 19.41 9.97 3.26
C MET A 11 19.51 10.99 2.14
N ARG A 12 20.37 10.73 1.17
CA ARG A 12 20.50 11.57 -0.01
C ARG A 12 19.65 11.01 -1.14
N ILE A 13 18.74 11.83 -1.61
CA ILE A 13 17.89 11.51 -2.76
C ILE A 13 18.35 12.41 -3.90
N SER A 14 19.04 11.84 -4.89
CA SER A 14 19.55 12.56 -6.05
C SER A 14 19.52 11.68 -7.29
N ARG A 15 19.29 12.30 -8.45
CA ARG A 15 19.43 11.68 -9.78
C ARG A 15 20.62 12.25 -10.53
N SER A 16 21.39 13.16 -9.90
CA SER A 16 22.62 13.67 -10.48
C SER A 16 23.65 12.54 -10.60
N ARG A 17 24.40 12.54 -11.69
CA ARG A 17 25.57 11.66 -11.87
C ARG A 17 26.68 11.98 -10.89
N ASP A 18 26.76 13.27 -10.49
CA ASP A 18 27.69 13.79 -9.49
C ASP A 18 26.89 14.50 -8.38
N PRO A 19 26.41 13.77 -7.36
CA PRO A 19 25.66 14.36 -6.28
C PRO A 19 26.60 15.14 -5.34
N LEU A 20 26.17 16.33 -4.93
CA LEU A 20 26.89 17.14 -3.93
C LEU A 20 27.04 16.35 -2.63
N THR A 21 28.28 16.05 -2.25
CA THR A 21 28.62 15.41 -0.96
C THR A 21 28.83 16.49 0.09
N LYS A 22 27.86 16.61 1.02
CA LYS A 22 27.99 17.47 2.21
C LYS A 22 27.89 16.62 3.46
N PHE A 23 28.73 16.90 4.45
CA PHE A 23 28.62 16.32 5.77
C PHE A 23 27.67 17.16 6.63
N TYR A 24 26.79 16.51 7.35
CA TYR A 24 25.86 17.16 8.26
C TYR A 24 26.16 16.72 9.69
N THR A 25 26.09 17.65 10.61
CA THR A 25 26.33 17.41 12.02
C THR A 25 25.11 17.75 12.85
N LEU A 26 24.88 16.98 13.92
CA LEU A 26 23.82 17.22 14.90
C LEU A 26 24.41 17.03 16.30
N GLY A 27 24.36 18.09 17.13
CA GLY A 27 24.95 18.05 18.46
C GLY A 27 26.46 17.73 18.48
N GLY A 28 27.21 18.20 17.48
CA GLY A 28 28.65 17.97 17.33
C GLY A 28 29.05 16.61 16.74
N GLN A 29 28.10 15.72 16.45
CA GLN A 29 28.34 14.41 15.82
C GLN A 29 28.00 14.46 14.32
N VAL A 30 28.88 13.90 13.50
CA VAL A 30 28.61 13.71 12.06
C VAL A 30 27.55 12.64 11.90
N LEU A 31 26.50 12.95 11.12
CA LEU A 31 25.43 12.00 10.85
C LEU A 31 25.85 11.00 9.77
N GLN A 32 25.48 9.73 9.99
CA GLN A 32 25.74 8.64 9.05
C GLN A 32 24.81 8.75 7.83
N GLU A 33 25.37 8.65 6.62
CA GLU A 33 24.60 8.52 5.39
C GLU A 33 24.14 7.08 5.21
N VAL A 34 22.84 6.89 4.88
CA VAL A 34 22.22 5.58 4.67
C VAL A 34 21.42 5.57 3.36
N ASN A 35 21.39 4.42 2.69
CA ASN A 35 20.57 4.22 1.48
C ASN A 35 19.11 3.91 1.81
N ASP A 36 18.86 3.29 2.95
CA ASP A 36 17.52 2.94 3.41
C ASP A 36 17.32 3.40 4.86
N ALA A 37 16.18 4.01 5.13
CA ALA A 37 15.80 4.42 6.49
C ALA A 37 14.41 3.88 6.85
N LYS A 38 14.24 3.42 8.09
CA LYS A 38 12.95 2.97 8.57
C LYS A 38 12.25 4.09 9.33
N TYR A 39 11.09 4.52 8.82
CA TYR A 39 10.25 5.54 9.44
C TYR A 39 8.85 4.99 9.68
N LEU A 40 8.37 5.03 10.92
CA LEU A 40 7.07 4.49 11.34
C LEU A 40 6.76 3.08 10.80
N GLY A 41 7.78 2.22 10.76
CA GLY A 41 7.62 0.84 10.29
C GLY A 41 7.76 0.65 8.78
N ILE A 42 7.85 1.73 8.00
CA ILE A 42 8.03 1.70 6.54
C ILE A 42 9.51 1.97 6.22
N THR A 43 10.11 1.15 5.37
CA THR A 43 11.46 1.37 4.86
C THR A 43 11.38 2.26 3.62
N ILE A 44 12.04 3.41 3.69
CA ILE A 44 12.17 4.37 2.58
C ILE A 44 13.57 4.19 2.02
N SER A 45 13.73 4.10 0.70
CA SER A 45 15.03 4.03 0.02
C SER A 45 15.38 5.36 -0.66
N ASN A 46 16.66 5.62 -0.81
CA ASN A 46 17.18 6.80 -1.52
C ASN A 46 16.81 6.81 -3.02
N GLU A 47 16.52 5.65 -3.58
CA GLU A 47 16.01 5.49 -4.96
C GLU A 47 14.50 5.74 -5.09
N LEU A 48 13.80 6.02 -3.96
CA LEU A 48 12.34 6.12 -3.90
C LEU A 48 11.61 4.86 -4.40
N SER A 49 12.28 3.70 -4.31
CA SER A 49 11.75 2.40 -4.68
C SER A 49 11.14 1.69 -3.48
N TRP A 50 10.02 1.00 -3.67
CA TRP A 50 9.37 0.22 -2.62
C TRP A 50 9.84 -1.24 -2.56
N SER A 51 10.78 -1.66 -3.41
CA SER A 51 11.21 -3.07 -3.50
C SER A 51 11.83 -3.57 -2.19
N THR A 52 12.70 -2.80 -1.54
CA THR A 52 13.30 -3.16 -0.24
C THR A 52 12.22 -3.29 0.85
N HIS A 53 11.28 -2.34 0.92
CA HIS A 53 10.17 -2.42 1.88
C HIS A 53 9.27 -3.63 1.62
N THR A 54 8.94 -3.89 0.36
CA THR A 54 8.13 -5.05 -0.04
C THR A 54 8.82 -6.36 0.33
N ALA A 55 10.12 -6.50 0.04
CA ALA A 55 10.88 -7.69 0.41
C ALA A 55 10.89 -7.92 1.93
N ASN A 56 11.11 -6.88 2.73
CA ASN A 56 11.07 -6.94 4.20
C ASN A 56 9.67 -7.35 4.70
N THR A 57 8.62 -6.80 4.12
CA THR A 57 7.22 -7.09 4.46
C THR A 57 6.86 -8.54 4.13
N VAL A 58 7.22 -9.00 2.93
CA VAL A 58 7.03 -10.39 2.49
C VAL A 58 7.78 -11.37 3.39
N ALA A 59 9.03 -11.06 3.74
CA ALA A 59 9.83 -11.90 4.65
C ALA A 59 9.19 -11.97 6.04
N LYS A 60 8.72 -10.84 6.58
CA LYS A 60 8.03 -10.80 7.88
C LYS A 60 6.73 -11.61 7.85
N ALA A 61 5.89 -11.38 6.85
CA ALA A 61 4.63 -12.09 6.68
C ALA A 61 4.85 -13.60 6.46
N GLY A 62 5.90 -13.97 5.71
CA GLY A 62 6.31 -15.36 5.49
C GLY A 62 6.72 -16.07 6.76
N ARG A 63 7.50 -15.40 7.63
CA ARG A 63 7.87 -15.95 8.96
C ARG A 63 6.64 -16.17 9.84
N THR A 64 5.72 -15.21 9.88
CA THR A 64 4.46 -15.31 10.63
C THR A 64 3.60 -16.47 10.08
N LEU A 65 3.46 -16.58 8.77
CA LEU A 65 2.71 -17.68 8.15
C LEU A 65 3.37 -19.05 8.46
N GLY A 66 4.70 -19.12 8.46
CA GLY A 66 5.43 -20.32 8.86
C GLY A 66 5.15 -20.72 10.31
N PHE A 67 5.10 -19.74 11.20
CA PHE A 67 4.73 -19.97 12.61
C PHE A 67 3.29 -20.52 12.71
N LEU A 68 2.32 -19.90 12.03
CA LEU A 68 0.93 -20.36 12.02
C LEU A 68 0.79 -21.79 11.47
N LYS A 69 1.51 -22.12 10.39
CA LYS A 69 1.48 -23.48 9.81
C LYS A 69 1.93 -24.56 10.78
N ARG A 70 2.94 -24.25 11.60
CA ARG A 70 3.43 -25.23 12.62
C ARG A 70 2.47 -25.38 13.78
N ASN A 71 1.89 -24.27 14.26
CA ASN A 71 1.09 -24.30 15.50
C ASN A 71 -0.40 -24.58 15.26
N LEU A 72 -0.94 -24.25 14.08
CA LEU A 72 -2.36 -24.38 13.80
C LEU A 72 -2.65 -25.47 12.76
N LYS A 73 -1.75 -26.43 12.55
CA LYS A 73 -1.89 -27.48 11.53
C LYS A 73 -3.23 -28.23 11.61
N SER A 74 -3.59 -28.65 12.82
CA SER A 74 -4.81 -29.45 13.10
C SER A 74 -6.04 -28.61 13.48
N CYS A 75 -5.93 -27.28 13.43
CA CYS A 75 -7.04 -26.40 13.81
C CYS A 75 -8.11 -26.31 12.70
N PRO A 76 -9.36 -25.98 13.06
CA PRO A 76 -10.43 -25.73 12.10
C PRO A 76 -10.09 -24.60 11.11
N GLN A 77 -10.68 -24.67 9.90
CA GLN A 77 -10.48 -23.68 8.84
C GLN A 77 -10.76 -22.25 9.31
N ALA A 78 -11.86 -22.02 10.03
CA ALA A 78 -12.24 -20.69 10.52
C ALA A 78 -11.16 -20.06 11.42
N LEU A 79 -10.51 -20.84 12.30
CA LEU A 79 -9.44 -20.35 13.14
C LEU A 79 -8.19 -19.99 12.32
N LYS A 80 -7.84 -20.83 11.33
CA LYS A 80 -6.71 -20.54 10.41
C LYS A 80 -6.95 -19.28 9.60
N GLU A 81 -8.17 -19.06 9.14
CA GLU A 81 -8.59 -17.87 8.41
C GLU A 81 -8.50 -16.62 9.29
N THR A 82 -9.05 -16.66 10.49
CA THR A 82 -8.93 -15.55 11.47
C THR A 82 -7.48 -15.23 11.79
N ALA A 83 -6.65 -16.25 12.02
CA ALA A 83 -5.22 -16.07 12.28
C ALA A 83 -4.49 -15.45 11.08
N TYR A 84 -4.79 -15.87 9.85
CA TYR A 84 -4.25 -15.24 8.63
C TYR A 84 -4.64 -13.77 8.54
N ILE A 85 -5.91 -13.45 8.70
CA ILE A 85 -6.43 -12.09 8.59
C ILE A 85 -5.76 -11.17 9.62
N SER A 86 -5.67 -11.62 10.86
CA SER A 86 -5.18 -10.81 11.97
C SER A 86 -3.66 -10.67 12.00
N LEU A 87 -2.90 -11.71 11.67
CA LEU A 87 -1.46 -11.75 11.91
C LEU A 87 -0.61 -11.66 10.63
N VAL A 88 -1.12 -12.15 9.49
CA VAL A 88 -0.37 -12.15 8.23
C VAL A 88 -0.83 -11.02 7.33
N ARG A 89 -2.15 -10.93 7.04
CA ARG A 89 -2.69 -9.91 6.15
C ARG A 89 -2.50 -8.51 6.70
N SER A 90 -2.64 -8.31 8.01
CA SER A 90 -2.37 -7.03 8.67
C SER A 90 -0.95 -6.52 8.43
N VAL A 91 0.05 -7.42 8.39
CA VAL A 91 1.44 -7.08 8.05
C VAL A 91 1.55 -6.67 6.58
N LEU A 92 0.88 -7.39 5.66
CA LEU A 92 0.92 -7.13 4.21
C LEU A 92 0.20 -5.84 3.81
N GLU A 93 -0.69 -5.33 4.65
CA GLU A 93 -1.51 -4.13 4.38
C GLU A 93 -1.12 -2.92 5.23
N TYR A 94 -0.23 -3.07 6.22
CA TYR A 94 0.16 -1.98 7.10
C TYR A 94 0.77 -0.81 6.32
N GLY A 95 0.13 0.37 6.41
CA GLY A 95 0.58 1.58 5.73
C GLY A 95 0.59 1.51 4.19
N SER A 96 -0.06 0.52 3.58
CA SER A 96 0.02 0.24 2.14
C SER A 96 -0.49 1.36 1.23
N ALA A 97 -1.27 2.31 1.75
CA ALA A 97 -1.62 3.51 1.01
C ALA A 97 -0.41 4.38 0.66
N VAL A 98 0.68 4.29 1.45
CA VAL A 98 1.92 5.04 1.23
C VAL A 98 2.85 4.33 0.25
N TRP A 99 3.00 3.00 0.40
CA TRP A 99 4.05 2.24 -0.29
C TRP A 99 3.54 1.26 -1.35
N ASP A 100 2.29 1.33 -1.77
CA ASP A 100 1.70 0.39 -2.74
C ASP A 100 2.61 0.21 -3.98
N PRO A 101 3.26 -0.96 -4.17
CA PRO A 101 4.25 -1.15 -5.22
C PRO A 101 3.57 -1.17 -6.60
N HIS A 102 4.29 -0.69 -7.62
CA HIS A 102 3.82 -0.72 -9.01
C HIS A 102 4.52 -1.79 -9.86
N LEU A 103 5.67 -2.30 -9.39
CA LEU A 103 6.41 -3.33 -10.11
C LEU A 103 5.74 -4.69 -9.96
N ALA A 104 5.54 -5.39 -11.07
CA ALA A 104 4.88 -6.70 -11.09
C ALA A 104 5.58 -7.72 -10.16
N LYS A 105 6.91 -7.72 -10.10
CA LYS A 105 7.69 -8.59 -9.20
C LYS A 105 7.28 -8.41 -7.73
N ASP A 106 7.09 -7.17 -7.30
CA ASP A 106 6.77 -6.82 -5.91
C ASP A 106 5.31 -7.17 -5.60
N ILE A 107 4.39 -6.85 -6.52
CA ILE A 107 2.98 -7.24 -6.42
C ILE A 107 2.86 -8.76 -6.31
N ASN A 108 3.51 -9.49 -7.22
CA ASN A 108 3.46 -10.96 -7.26
C ASN A 108 4.05 -11.60 -5.99
N SER A 109 5.08 -11.01 -5.38
CA SER A 109 5.67 -11.51 -4.14
C SER A 109 4.71 -11.40 -2.95
N LEU A 110 3.96 -10.30 -2.86
CA LEU A 110 2.90 -10.12 -1.85
C LEU A 110 1.74 -11.11 -2.08
N GLU A 111 1.25 -11.22 -3.31
CA GLU A 111 0.18 -12.17 -3.66
C GLU A 111 0.59 -13.63 -3.43
N ALA A 112 1.88 -13.95 -3.56
CA ALA A 112 2.39 -15.30 -3.28
C ALA A 112 2.19 -15.70 -1.81
N ILE A 113 2.32 -14.76 -0.86
CA ILE A 113 2.03 -15.03 0.55
C ILE A 113 0.53 -15.34 0.73
N GLN A 114 -0.36 -14.59 0.09
CA GLN A 114 -1.80 -14.86 0.17
C GLN A 114 -2.16 -16.21 -0.45
N ARG A 115 -1.58 -16.56 -1.60
CA ARG A 115 -1.77 -17.89 -2.22
C ARG A 115 -1.29 -19.02 -1.29
N LYS A 116 -0.12 -18.86 -0.65
CA LYS A 116 0.38 -19.84 0.33
C LYS A 116 -0.52 -19.92 1.57
N SER A 117 -1.15 -18.80 1.96
CA SER A 117 -2.08 -18.76 3.08
C SER A 117 -3.40 -19.45 2.74
N ALA A 118 -3.93 -19.29 1.53
CA ALA A 118 -5.14 -19.97 1.09
C ALA A 118 -4.97 -21.51 1.15
N ARG A 119 -3.83 -22.04 0.67
CA ARG A 119 -3.52 -23.47 0.80
C ARG A 119 -3.44 -23.93 2.25
N PHE A 120 -2.88 -23.11 3.14
CA PHE A 120 -2.82 -23.40 4.58
C PHE A 120 -4.19 -23.40 5.23
N ILE A 121 -5.02 -22.39 4.95
CA ILE A 121 -6.37 -22.27 5.51
C ILE A 121 -7.22 -23.49 5.12
N MET A 122 -7.17 -23.86 3.85
CA MET A 122 -7.95 -24.99 3.31
C MET A 122 -7.29 -26.36 3.53
N SER A 123 -6.11 -26.40 4.16
CA SER A 123 -5.30 -27.63 4.33
C SER A 123 -5.11 -28.40 3.02
N ASN A 124 -5.07 -27.71 1.88
CA ASN A 124 -4.94 -28.30 0.55
C ASN A 124 -3.64 -27.83 -0.11
N PHE A 125 -2.68 -28.76 -0.22
CA PHE A 125 -1.34 -28.52 -0.78
C PHE A 125 -1.11 -29.27 -2.09
N LYS A 126 -2.15 -29.91 -2.66
CA LYS A 126 -2.04 -30.64 -3.91
C LYS A 126 -1.67 -29.67 -5.07
N SER A 127 -0.77 -30.09 -5.95
CA SER A 127 -0.28 -29.28 -7.07
C SER A 127 -1.37 -28.99 -8.11
N ASP A 128 -2.31 -29.93 -8.30
CA ASP A 128 -3.43 -29.86 -9.23
C ASP A 128 -4.59 -28.97 -8.76
N SER A 129 -4.58 -28.56 -7.49
CA SER A 129 -5.67 -27.75 -6.92
C SER A 129 -5.52 -26.26 -7.28
N SER A 130 -6.57 -25.69 -7.86
CA SER A 130 -6.62 -24.28 -8.23
C SER A 130 -6.61 -23.37 -6.98
N VAL A 131 -5.55 -22.55 -6.86
CA VAL A 131 -5.46 -21.56 -5.78
C VAL A 131 -6.46 -20.41 -5.99
N THR A 132 -6.77 -20.08 -7.24
CA THR A 132 -7.80 -19.08 -7.56
C THR A 132 -9.17 -19.51 -7.03
N ALA A 133 -9.55 -20.79 -7.23
CA ALA A 133 -10.79 -21.31 -6.65
C ALA A 133 -10.78 -21.30 -5.11
N MET A 134 -9.63 -21.57 -4.48
CA MET A 134 -9.48 -21.46 -3.02
C MET A 134 -9.72 -20.03 -2.53
N LEU A 135 -9.09 -19.04 -3.17
CA LEU A 135 -9.26 -17.63 -2.82
C LEU A 135 -10.72 -17.17 -2.99
N GLN A 136 -11.38 -17.60 -4.06
CA GLN A 136 -12.80 -17.33 -4.30
C GLN A 136 -13.68 -17.93 -3.21
N LYS A 137 -13.46 -19.20 -2.85
CA LYS A 137 -14.21 -19.91 -1.80
C LYS A 137 -14.04 -19.24 -0.42
N LEU A 138 -12.83 -18.71 -0.14
CA LEU A 138 -12.51 -17.99 1.09
C LEU A 138 -12.95 -16.51 1.04
N GLY A 139 -13.51 -16.02 -0.05
CA GLY A 139 -13.87 -14.61 -0.21
C GLY A 139 -12.66 -13.66 -0.13
N LEU A 140 -11.45 -14.17 -0.34
CA LEU A 140 -10.21 -13.38 -0.26
C LEU A 140 -9.97 -12.65 -1.59
N ARG A 141 -10.21 -11.35 -1.57
CA ARG A 141 -9.87 -10.45 -2.69
C ARG A 141 -8.35 -10.30 -2.82
N SER A 142 -7.87 -9.98 -4.03
CA SER A 142 -6.44 -9.71 -4.24
C SER A 142 -5.92 -8.64 -3.30
N LEU A 143 -4.67 -8.76 -2.86
CA LEU A 143 -4.04 -7.72 -2.04
C LEU A 143 -3.84 -6.42 -2.85
N ALA A 144 -3.68 -6.51 -4.17
CA ALA A 144 -3.60 -5.36 -5.05
C ALA A 144 -4.90 -4.54 -5.05
N ASP A 145 -6.07 -5.21 -5.19
CA ASP A 145 -7.38 -4.55 -5.09
C ASP A 145 -7.58 -3.90 -3.71
N ARG A 146 -7.19 -4.61 -2.66
CA ARG A 146 -7.31 -4.10 -1.30
C ARG A 146 -6.44 -2.87 -1.06
N ARG A 147 -5.18 -2.84 -1.57
CA ARG A 147 -4.31 -1.67 -1.50
C ARG A 147 -4.87 -0.49 -2.30
N ARG A 148 -5.44 -0.75 -3.49
CA ARG A 148 -6.18 0.27 -4.25
C ARG A 148 -7.31 0.88 -3.42
N ASP A 149 -8.12 0.05 -2.80
CA ASP A 149 -9.26 0.50 -1.99
C ASP A 149 -8.80 1.29 -0.75
N LEU A 150 -7.68 0.91 -0.14
CA LEU A 150 -7.08 1.66 0.98
C LEU A 150 -6.58 3.05 0.54
N ARG A 151 -5.97 3.16 -0.65
CA ARG A 151 -5.58 4.46 -1.22
C ARG A 151 -6.80 5.34 -1.50
N LEU A 152 -7.84 4.78 -2.10
CA LEU A 152 -9.10 5.49 -2.35
C LEU A 152 -9.78 5.92 -1.05
N ALA A 153 -9.78 5.06 -0.02
CA ALA A 153 -10.33 5.40 1.28
C ALA A 153 -9.55 6.52 1.99
N LEU A 154 -8.23 6.58 1.81
CA LEU A 154 -7.43 7.70 2.32
C LEU A 154 -7.75 8.98 1.56
N LEU A 155 -7.82 8.95 0.23
CA LEU A 155 -8.18 10.11 -0.59
C LEU A 155 -9.59 10.61 -0.26
N TYR A 156 -10.57 9.71 -0.09
CA TYR A 156 -11.91 10.05 0.37
C TYR A 156 -11.86 10.82 1.71
N LYS A 157 -11.09 10.31 2.68
CA LYS A 157 -10.97 10.98 3.99
C LYS A 157 -10.37 12.39 3.88
N VAL A 158 -9.40 12.60 3.00
CA VAL A 158 -8.80 13.92 2.74
C VAL A 158 -9.80 14.83 2.05
N ALA A 159 -10.42 14.38 0.95
CA ALA A 159 -11.38 15.16 0.18
C ALA A 159 -12.60 15.60 1.00
N HIS A 160 -13.02 14.78 1.96
CA HIS A 160 -14.14 15.08 2.88
C HIS A 160 -13.69 15.64 4.24
N SER A 161 -12.45 16.10 4.38
CA SER A 161 -11.89 16.69 5.62
C SER A 161 -12.07 15.82 6.88
N LYS A 162 -12.04 14.49 6.71
CA LYS A 162 -12.18 13.51 7.79
C LYS A 162 -10.86 13.11 8.47
N VAL A 163 -9.75 13.70 8.03
CA VAL A 163 -8.40 13.55 8.59
C VAL A 163 -7.72 14.91 8.65
N LYS A 164 -6.79 15.08 9.59
CA LYS A 164 -6.00 16.32 9.76
C LYS A 164 -4.85 16.42 8.73
N VAL A 165 -5.12 16.06 7.49
CA VAL A 165 -4.19 16.23 6.36
C VAL A 165 -4.90 17.12 5.37
N SER A 166 -4.34 18.30 5.10
CA SER A 166 -4.94 19.22 4.14
C SER A 166 -4.76 18.72 2.70
N ALA A 167 -5.71 19.00 1.83
CA ALA A 167 -5.61 18.73 0.41
C ALA A 167 -4.38 19.40 -0.20
N ASP A 168 -4.09 20.63 0.23
CA ASP A 168 -2.92 21.42 -0.25
C ASP A 168 -1.59 20.74 0.09
N SER A 169 -1.46 20.12 1.27
CA SER A 169 -0.24 19.41 1.66
C SER A 169 0.07 18.19 0.78
N LEU A 170 -0.95 17.65 0.10
CA LEU A 170 -0.83 16.58 -0.88
C LEU A 170 -0.81 17.11 -2.32
N GLY A 171 -0.84 18.43 -2.53
CA GLY A 171 -0.91 19.03 -3.86
C GLY A 171 -2.20 18.70 -4.61
N LEU A 172 -3.32 18.49 -3.90
CA LEU A 172 -4.61 18.19 -4.51
C LEU A 172 -5.28 19.49 -4.95
N ILE A 173 -5.44 19.64 -6.25
CA ILE A 173 -6.02 20.83 -6.87
C ILE A 173 -7.37 20.45 -7.48
N GLN A 174 -8.38 21.28 -7.25
CA GLN A 174 -9.65 21.16 -7.95
C GLN A 174 -9.52 21.66 -9.39
N PRO A 175 -10.17 21.02 -10.39
CA PRO A 175 -10.11 21.48 -11.77
C PRO A 175 -10.77 22.86 -11.90
N SER A 176 -10.13 23.76 -12.63
CA SER A 176 -10.62 25.12 -12.89
C SER A 176 -11.90 25.16 -13.74
N ARG A 177 -12.19 24.08 -14.47
CA ARG A 177 -13.41 23.92 -15.28
C ARG A 177 -14.14 22.65 -14.88
N THR A 178 -15.40 22.76 -14.51
CA THR A 178 -16.29 21.63 -14.32
C THR A 178 -16.77 21.14 -15.70
N THR A 179 -16.17 20.09 -16.20
CA THR A 179 -16.77 19.30 -17.29
C THR A 179 -17.95 18.51 -16.72
N ARG A 180 -18.84 17.95 -17.58
CA ARG A 180 -19.89 17.01 -17.17
C ARG A 180 -19.23 15.90 -16.31
N SER A 181 -19.25 16.08 -15.01
CA SER A 181 -18.49 15.28 -14.07
C SER A 181 -19.36 14.20 -13.45
N ASN A 182 -18.78 13.05 -13.16
CA ASN A 182 -19.49 11.98 -12.47
C ASN A 182 -19.78 12.33 -10.99
N HIS A 183 -18.99 13.24 -10.36
CA HIS A 183 -19.17 13.67 -8.97
C HIS A 183 -18.48 15.03 -8.71
N SER A 184 -18.85 15.71 -7.60
CA SER A 184 -18.39 17.05 -7.23
C SER A 184 -16.94 17.11 -6.71
N PHE A 185 -16.36 15.98 -6.27
CA PHE A 185 -15.01 15.89 -5.67
C PHE A 185 -13.92 15.53 -6.69
N LYS A 186 -14.05 15.89 -7.96
CA LYS A 186 -12.98 15.66 -8.93
C LYS A 186 -11.73 16.45 -8.61
N LEU A 187 -10.59 15.87 -8.96
CA LEU A 187 -9.26 16.43 -8.74
C LEU A 187 -8.48 16.50 -10.04
N GLN A 188 -7.66 17.54 -10.19
CA GLN A 188 -6.73 17.66 -11.31
C GLN A 188 -5.63 16.60 -11.18
N ILE A 189 -5.33 15.91 -12.29
CA ILE A 189 -4.23 14.94 -12.34
C ILE A 189 -2.93 15.72 -12.53
N PRO A 190 -1.96 15.66 -11.58
CA PRO A 190 -0.69 16.33 -11.74
C PRO A 190 0.13 15.74 -12.89
N THR A 191 0.85 16.60 -13.61
CA THR A 191 1.78 16.15 -14.65
C THR A 191 2.95 15.41 -14.00
N ALA A 192 3.23 14.19 -14.48
CA ALA A 192 4.32 13.37 -13.97
C ALA A 192 5.47 13.31 -14.99
N THR A 193 6.62 13.87 -14.64
CA THR A 193 7.83 13.86 -15.46
C THR A 193 8.75 12.68 -15.16
N THR A 194 8.53 11.98 -14.06
CA THR A 194 9.35 10.85 -13.60
C THR A 194 8.49 9.65 -13.19
N ASN A 195 9.06 8.46 -13.19
CA ASN A 195 8.35 7.24 -12.80
C ASN A 195 7.91 7.30 -11.33
N GLU A 196 8.74 7.83 -10.42
CA GLU A 196 8.40 7.93 -9.00
C GLU A 196 7.18 8.82 -8.81
N LEU A 197 7.10 9.94 -9.55
CA LEU A 197 5.95 10.83 -9.51
C LEU A 197 4.73 10.17 -10.15
N LYS A 198 4.89 9.50 -11.31
CA LYS A 198 3.82 8.77 -12.01
C LYS A 198 3.18 7.69 -11.14
N PHE A 199 4.00 6.97 -10.38
CA PHE A 199 3.55 5.90 -9.49
C PHE A 199 3.36 6.32 -8.03
N SER A 200 3.41 7.64 -7.74
CA SER A 200 3.08 8.19 -6.42
C SER A 200 1.62 7.97 -6.04
N PHE A 201 1.31 8.14 -4.76
CA PHE A 201 -0.05 8.03 -4.21
C PHE A 201 -1.05 8.88 -5.01
N VAL A 202 -0.72 10.16 -5.25
CA VAL A 202 -1.61 11.13 -5.90
C VAL A 202 -1.89 10.72 -7.33
N ASN A 203 -0.84 10.55 -8.15
CA ASN A 203 -0.97 10.26 -9.57
C ASN A 203 -1.61 8.91 -9.89
N ARG A 204 -1.46 7.92 -9.01
CA ARG A 204 -2.13 6.62 -9.17
C ARG A 204 -3.56 6.60 -8.67
N THR A 205 -3.91 7.47 -7.73
CA THR A 205 -5.22 7.40 -7.07
C THR A 205 -6.24 8.31 -7.74
N ILE A 206 -5.84 9.53 -8.15
CA ILE A 206 -6.75 10.51 -8.75
C ILE A 206 -7.47 9.99 -10.01
N PRO A 207 -6.82 9.31 -10.97
CA PRO A 207 -7.53 8.81 -12.16
C PRO A 207 -8.65 7.83 -11.79
N ILE A 208 -8.40 6.94 -10.84
CA ILE A 208 -9.41 5.97 -10.38
C ILE A 208 -10.52 6.69 -9.61
N TRP A 209 -10.14 7.64 -8.75
CA TRP A 209 -11.06 8.49 -7.99
C TRP A 209 -12.01 9.25 -8.89
N ASN A 210 -11.49 9.92 -9.92
CA ASN A 210 -12.28 10.73 -10.85
C ASN A 210 -13.27 9.90 -11.68
N ASN A 211 -13.04 8.59 -11.82
CA ASN A 211 -13.92 7.67 -12.53
C ASN A 211 -14.98 7.01 -11.64
N LEU A 212 -14.99 7.31 -10.33
CA LEU A 212 -16.04 6.82 -9.44
C LEU A 212 -17.39 7.49 -9.79
N SER A 213 -18.49 6.77 -9.56
CA SER A 213 -19.82 7.36 -9.63
C SER A 213 -20.05 8.33 -8.46
N ALA A 214 -20.96 9.29 -8.63
CA ALA A 214 -21.34 10.23 -7.57
C ALA A 214 -21.79 9.48 -6.31
N SER A 215 -22.58 8.43 -6.46
CA SER A 215 -23.07 7.61 -5.34
C SER A 215 -21.95 7.02 -4.48
N VAL A 216 -20.78 6.73 -5.08
CA VAL A 216 -19.60 6.23 -4.38
C VAL A 216 -18.79 7.37 -3.80
N ALA A 217 -18.39 8.35 -4.63
CA ALA A 217 -17.49 9.43 -4.22
C ALA A 217 -18.13 10.36 -3.17
N GLU A 218 -19.42 10.51 -3.17
CA GLU A 218 -20.23 11.37 -2.28
C GLU A 218 -20.89 10.56 -1.15
N ALA A 219 -20.44 9.34 -0.88
CA ALA A 219 -20.97 8.51 0.18
C ALA A 219 -20.98 9.25 1.54
N PRO A 220 -22.00 9.07 2.40
CA PRO A 220 -22.14 9.86 3.63
C PRO A 220 -21.10 9.52 4.70
N SER A 221 -20.53 8.32 4.65
CA SER A 221 -19.54 7.85 5.64
C SER A 221 -18.42 7.04 4.99
N VAL A 222 -17.28 6.94 5.72
CA VAL A 222 -16.14 6.11 5.31
C VAL A 222 -16.54 4.64 5.14
N ASP A 223 -17.42 4.15 6.00
CA ASP A 223 -17.85 2.74 5.96
C ASP A 223 -18.77 2.47 4.78
N SER A 224 -19.71 3.40 4.49
CA SER A 224 -20.53 3.36 3.28
C SER A 224 -19.66 3.40 2.02
N PHE A 225 -18.68 4.30 1.98
CA PHE A 225 -17.72 4.39 0.88
C PHE A 225 -16.97 3.07 0.65
N LYS A 226 -16.40 2.48 1.71
CA LYS A 226 -15.69 1.19 1.63
C LYS A 226 -16.60 0.04 1.20
N ALA A 227 -17.84 0.01 1.71
CA ALA A 227 -18.83 -0.99 1.31
C ALA A 227 -19.16 -0.91 -0.18
N GLN A 228 -19.27 0.30 -0.73
CA GLN A 228 -19.49 0.50 -2.15
C GLN A 228 -18.26 0.16 -3.00
N LEU A 229 -17.04 0.53 -2.56
CA LEU A 229 -15.80 0.13 -3.23
C LEU A 229 -15.66 -1.39 -3.36
N SER A 230 -16.08 -2.13 -2.34
CA SER A 230 -15.98 -3.59 -2.36
C SER A 230 -16.82 -4.26 -3.45
N LYS A 231 -17.83 -3.56 -3.99
CA LYS A 231 -18.73 -4.00 -5.06
C LYS A 231 -18.23 -3.64 -6.45
N LEU A 232 -17.22 -2.74 -6.55
CA LEU A 232 -16.70 -2.33 -7.86
C LEU A 232 -15.99 -3.49 -8.58
N PRO A 233 -15.98 -3.47 -9.91
CA PRO A 233 -15.28 -4.47 -10.71
C PRO A 233 -13.82 -4.58 -10.29
N ARG A 234 -13.30 -5.80 -10.28
CA ARG A 234 -11.88 -6.07 -10.05
C ARG A 234 -11.07 -5.47 -11.19
N VAL A 235 -9.94 -4.87 -10.87
CA VAL A 235 -8.99 -4.49 -11.92
C VAL A 235 -8.49 -5.80 -12.53
N GLY A 236 -8.88 -6.08 -13.76
CA GLY A 236 -8.37 -7.23 -14.49
C GLY A 236 -6.85 -7.11 -14.53
N HIS A 237 -6.15 -8.12 -14.01
CA HIS A 237 -4.78 -8.34 -14.43
C HIS A 237 -4.91 -8.78 -15.89
N SER A 238 -4.62 -7.87 -16.84
CA SER A 238 -4.27 -8.28 -18.20
C SER A 238 -3.12 -9.27 -18.05
N GLU A 239 -3.38 -10.48 -18.50
CA GLU A 239 -2.45 -11.60 -18.62
C GLU A 239 -1.18 -11.23 -19.38
#